data_9bcd7b7bd4912e85781c962716d1b0b7
#
_entry.id   9bcd7b7bd4912e85781c962716d1b0b7
#
_cell.length_a   1.000
_cell.length_b   1.000
_cell.length_c   1.000
_cell.angle_alpha   90.00
_cell.angle_beta   90.00
_cell.angle_gamma   90.00
#
_symmetry.space_group_name_H-M   'P 1'
#
loop_
_entity.id
_entity.type
_entity.pdbx_description
1 polymer ?
#
loop_
_entity_poly.entity_id
_entity_poly.type
_entity_poly.pdbx_seq_one_letter_code
_entity_poly.pdbx_strand_id
1 'polypeptide(L)'
;MGDMAKLVVELLVSDFAQSLKFYTEVLGFRQLYDRPEEAFAYLDRDGAQIMIVQHEDGDERSWIAGELVQPFGRGMNLEIEVEDVEALHASCVSYGARIFLAMEEKWYRRDALLLGVRQFIVLDPDGYLLRLSQSLGTRAVSGEPLNG
;
A
#
# COMPACT_ATOMS: atom_id res chain seq x y z
N MET A 1 -16.22 -11.92 9.05
CA MET A 1 -14.97 -11.82 8.31
C MET A 1 -15.30 -11.55 6.85
N GLY A 2 -14.70 -10.53 6.24
CA GLY A 2 -14.95 -10.21 4.84
C GLY A 2 -14.37 -11.23 3.88
N ASP A 3 -14.75 -11.12 2.63
CA ASP A 3 -14.25 -12.00 1.58
C ASP A 3 -12.76 -11.79 1.38
N MET A 4 -12.04 -12.88 1.13
CA MET A 4 -10.63 -12.82 0.78
C MET A 4 -10.49 -12.35 -0.68
N ALA A 5 -9.57 -11.43 -0.92
CA ALA A 5 -9.30 -10.96 -2.26
C ALA A 5 -8.68 -12.07 -3.11
N LYS A 6 -8.99 -12.08 -4.42
CA LYS A 6 -8.42 -13.08 -5.33
C LYS A 6 -6.94 -12.87 -5.58
N LEU A 7 -6.49 -11.60 -5.60
CA LEU A 7 -5.08 -11.27 -5.70
C LEU A 7 -4.64 -10.69 -4.35
N VAL A 8 -3.65 -11.31 -3.73
CA VAL A 8 -3.07 -10.84 -2.48
C VAL A 8 -1.57 -10.85 -2.62
N VAL A 9 -0.93 -9.72 -2.32
CA VAL A 9 0.52 -9.65 -2.31
C VAL A 9 1.04 -10.03 -0.93
N GLU A 10 2.11 -10.83 -0.90
CA GLU A 10 2.83 -11.15 0.32
C GLU A 10 4.16 -10.42 0.33
N LEU A 11 4.37 -9.60 1.35
CA LEU A 11 5.58 -8.81 1.51
C LEU A 11 6.47 -9.48 2.54
N LEU A 12 7.70 -9.79 2.14
CA LEU A 12 8.74 -10.22 3.08
C LEU A 12 9.26 -8.99 3.79
N VAL A 13 9.25 -9.03 5.13
CA VAL A 13 9.65 -7.89 5.95
C VAL A 13 10.84 -8.28 6.82
N SER A 14 11.67 -7.28 7.15
CA SER A 14 12.86 -7.49 7.96
C SER A 14 12.57 -7.48 9.46
N ASP A 15 11.49 -6.79 9.87
CA ASP A 15 11.07 -6.68 11.26
C ASP A 15 9.55 -6.73 11.31
N PHE A 16 9.01 -7.88 11.65
CA PHE A 16 7.56 -8.12 11.64
C PHE A 16 6.80 -7.14 12.54
N ALA A 17 7.29 -6.93 13.76
CA ALA A 17 6.60 -6.06 14.72
C ALA A 17 6.54 -4.61 14.21
N GLN A 18 7.64 -4.13 13.64
CA GLN A 18 7.71 -2.78 13.08
C GLN A 18 6.77 -2.62 11.88
N SER A 19 6.77 -3.59 10.98
CA SER A 19 5.90 -3.55 9.80
C SER A 19 4.44 -3.67 10.18
N LEU A 20 4.10 -4.55 11.10
CA LEU A 20 2.72 -4.70 11.58
C LEU A 20 2.22 -3.39 12.17
N LYS A 21 3.03 -2.74 12.98
CA LYS A 21 2.69 -1.44 13.57
C LYS A 21 2.45 -0.38 12.48
N PHE A 22 3.34 -0.32 11.49
CA PHE A 22 3.20 0.63 10.39
C PHE A 22 1.90 0.44 9.63
N TYR A 23 1.61 -0.79 9.21
CA TYR A 23 0.41 -1.05 8.43
C TYR A 23 -0.87 -0.86 9.24
N THR A 24 -0.89 -1.26 10.51
CA THR A 24 -2.11 -1.16 11.32
C THR A 24 -2.31 0.21 11.94
N GLU A 25 -1.29 0.76 12.59
CA GLU A 25 -1.43 2.02 13.33
C GLU A 25 -1.29 3.25 12.43
N VAL A 26 -0.41 3.22 11.44
CA VAL A 26 -0.17 4.36 10.56
C VAL A 26 -1.11 4.37 9.37
N LEU A 27 -1.22 3.24 8.66
CA LEU A 27 -2.02 3.14 7.43
C LEU A 27 -3.46 2.68 7.66
N GLY A 28 -3.80 2.20 8.85
CA GLY A 28 -5.17 1.84 9.18
C GLY A 28 -5.64 0.49 8.66
N PHE A 29 -4.72 -0.42 8.34
CA PHE A 29 -5.09 -1.79 8.02
C PHE A 29 -5.60 -2.50 9.26
N ARG A 30 -6.56 -3.40 9.08
CA ARG A 30 -7.08 -4.24 10.13
C ARG A 30 -6.50 -5.64 9.95
N GLN A 31 -6.02 -6.24 11.04
CA GLN A 31 -5.55 -7.61 11.02
C GLN A 31 -6.74 -8.55 11.01
N LEU A 32 -6.89 -9.35 9.95
CA LEU A 32 -7.96 -10.34 9.84
C LEU A 32 -7.59 -11.60 10.61
N TYR A 33 -6.36 -12.07 10.45
CA TYR A 33 -5.82 -13.16 11.24
C TYR A 33 -4.30 -13.11 11.19
N ASP A 34 -3.67 -13.89 12.06
CA ASP A 34 -2.22 -13.97 12.12
C ASP A 34 -1.76 -15.38 12.49
N ARG A 35 -0.48 -15.60 12.32
CA ARG A 35 0.23 -16.76 12.86
C ARG A 35 1.51 -16.24 13.52
N PRO A 36 1.44 -15.82 14.79
CA PRO A 36 2.61 -15.22 15.47
C PRO A 36 3.82 -16.15 15.47
N GLU A 37 3.60 -17.45 15.55
CA GLU A 37 4.65 -18.48 15.52
C GLU A 37 5.41 -18.52 14.19
N GLU A 38 4.81 -17.99 13.14
CA GLU A 38 5.43 -17.87 11.82
C GLU A 38 5.80 -16.43 11.46
N ALA A 39 5.62 -15.49 12.39
CA ALA A 39 5.77 -14.04 12.13
C ALA A 39 5.01 -13.61 10.88
N PHE A 40 3.71 -13.95 10.84
CA PHE A 40 2.84 -13.75 9.69
C PHE A 40 1.55 -13.06 10.12
N ALA A 41 1.07 -12.11 9.29
CA ALA A 41 -0.24 -11.49 9.45
C ALA A 41 -0.92 -11.27 8.10
N TYR A 42 -2.23 -11.41 8.10
CA TYR A 42 -3.10 -11.12 6.96
C TYR A 42 -3.87 -9.84 7.25
N LEU A 43 -3.72 -8.84 6.40
CA LEU A 43 -4.21 -7.48 6.66
C LEU A 43 -5.21 -7.04 5.60
N ASP A 44 -6.22 -6.25 6.04
CA ASP A 44 -7.26 -5.72 5.17
C ASP A 44 -7.49 -4.24 5.47
N ARG A 45 -7.66 -3.45 4.41
CA ARG A 45 -8.13 -2.08 4.51
C ARG A 45 -9.18 -1.85 3.42
N ASP A 46 -10.45 -1.95 3.81
CA ASP A 46 -11.59 -1.75 2.89
C ASP A 46 -11.49 -2.57 1.60
N GLY A 47 -11.02 -3.82 1.70
CA GLY A 47 -10.86 -4.72 0.56
C GLY A 47 -9.47 -4.72 -0.06
N ALA A 48 -8.61 -3.79 0.26
CA ALA A 48 -7.20 -3.87 -0.09
C ALA A 48 -6.51 -4.82 0.88
N GLN A 49 -6.00 -5.93 0.38
CA GLN A 49 -5.49 -7.00 1.24
C GLN A 49 -4.04 -7.30 0.92
N ILE A 50 -3.25 -7.46 1.97
CA ILE A 50 -1.84 -7.83 1.90
C ILE A 50 -1.52 -8.82 3.01
N MET A 51 -0.45 -9.58 2.79
CA MET A 51 0.16 -10.40 3.82
C MET A 51 1.55 -9.85 4.11
N ILE A 52 1.96 -9.92 5.37
CA ILE A 52 3.35 -9.63 5.76
C ILE A 52 3.91 -10.82 6.50
N VAL A 53 5.18 -11.13 6.24
CA VAL A 53 5.83 -12.27 6.86
C VAL A 53 7.33 -11.99 7.01
N GLN A 54 7.88 -12.41 8.15
CA GLN A 54 9.32 -12.39 8.37
C GLN A 54 9.84 -13.81 8.37
N HIS A 55 10.83 -14.08 7.51
CA HIS A 55 11.50 -15.39 7.49
C HIS A 55 12.87 -15.30 8.12
N GLU A 56 13.27 -16.38 8.77
CA GLU A 56 14.63 -16.54 9.25
C GLU A 56 15.51 -17.11 8.13
N ASP A 57 16.80 -16.87 8.23
CA ASP A 57 17.76 -17.41 7.26
C ASP A 57 17.67 -18.94 7.26
N GLY A 58 17.54 -19.53 6.06
CA GLY A 58 17.46 -20.97 5.89
C GLY A 58 16.05 -21.56 5.97
N ASP A 59 15.01 -20.74 6.09
CA ASP A 59 13.62 -21.23 6.04
C ASP A 59 13.33 -21.90 4.70
N GLU A 60 12.88 -23.16 4.75
CA GLU A 60 12.60 -23.94 3.54
C GLU A 60 11.44 -23.38 2.72
N ARG A 61 10.52 -22.69 3.37
CA ARG A 61 9.34 -22.14 2.72
C ARG A 61 9.45 -20.66 2.37
N SER A 62 10.67 -20.17 2.19
CA SER A 62 10.90 -18.81 1.74
C SER A 62 10.74 -18.70 0.23
N TRP A 63 9.94 -17.72 -0.20
CA TRP A 63 9.71 -17.46 -1.61
C TRP A 63 10.60 -16.34 -2.16
N ILE A 64 11.79 -16.17 -1.56
CA ILE A 64 12.73 -15.14 -2.00
C ILE A 64 13.46 -15.64 -3.24
N ALA A 65 13.23 -14.95 -4.36
CA ALA A 65 13.81 -15.31 -5.66
C ALA A 65 15.22 -14.75 -5.87
N GLY A 66 15.69 -13.88 -4.99
CA GLY A 66 17.01 -13.27 -5.06
C GLY A 66 17.31 -12.49 -3.80
N GLU A 67 18.48 -11.90 -3.73
CA GLU A 67 18.90 -11.13 -2.55
C GLU A 67 17.99 -9.92 -2.34
N LEU A 68 17.52 -9.73 -1.11
CA LEU A 68 16.73 -8.56 -0.73
C LEU A 68 17.66 -7.46 -0.21
N VAL A 69 17.71 -6.36 -0.95
CA VAL A 69 18.52 -5.18 -0.63
C VAL A 69 17.58 -3.99 -0.50
N GLN A 70 17.72 -3.22 0.56
CA GLN A 70 16.91 -2.03 0.80
C GLN A 70 17.08 -1.00 -0.33
N PRO A 71 16.05 -0.37 -0.85
CA PRO A 71 14.62 -0.63 -0.59
C PRO A 71 14.14 -1.89 -1.30
N PHE A 72 13.36 -2.74 -0.61
CA PHE A 72 12.95 -4.05 -1.15
C PHE A 72 12.01 -3.94 -2.36
N GLY A 73 11.19 -2.91 -2.41
CA GLY A 73 10.14 -2.79 -3.40
C GLY A 73 10.57 -2.23 -4.75
N ARG A 74 11.81 -2.45 -5.15
CA ARG A 74 12.33 -1.92 -6.41
C ARG A 74 11.56 -2.44 -7.61
N GLY A 75 11.05 -1.51 -8.42
CA GLY A 75 10.34 -1.86 -9.65
C GLY A 75 8.86 -2.11 -9.48
N MET A 76 8.30 -1.94 -8.27
CA MET A 76 6.87 -2.10 -8.04
C MET A 76 6.34 -1.02 -7.11
N ASN A 77 5.06 -0.72 -7.23
CA ASN A 77 4.32 0.04 -6.24
C ASN A 77 2.93 -0.57 -6.09
N LEU A 78 2.35 -0.42 -4.91
CA LEU A 78 1.01 -0.91 -4.62
C LEU A 78 0.09 0.29 -4.53
N GLU A 79 -0.89 0.37 -5.43
CA GLU A 79 -1.91 1.41 -5.36
C GLU A 79 -3.04 0.96 -4.46
N ILE A 80 -3.36 1.78 -3.48
CA ILE A 80 -4.43 1.53 -2.53
C ILE A 80 -5.37 2.72 -2.57
N GLU A 81 -6.62 2.47 -2.97
CA GLU A 81 -7.63 3.51 -2.99
C GLU A 81 -8.13 3.77 -1.56
N VAL A 82 -8.21 5.04 -1.20
CA VAL A 82 -8.65 5.47 0.13
C VAL A 82 -9.68 6.59 0.01
N GLU A 83 -10.51 6.76 1.04
CA GLU A 83 -11.55 7.80 1.05
C GLU A 83 -11.00 9.17 1.44
N ASP A 84 -10.00 9.21 2.33
CA ASP A 84 -9.42 10.46 2.83
C ASP A 84 -7.90 10.37 2.80
N VAL A 85 -7.34 10.71 1.64
CA VAL A 85 -5.90 10.63 1.43
C VAL A 85 -5.14 11.66 2.27
N GLU A 86 -5.74 12.80 2.56
CA GLU A 86 -5.09 13.85 3.36
C GLU A 86 -4.90 13.41 4.81
N ALA A 87 -5.91 12.78 5.40
CA ALA A 87 -5.81 12.26 6.77
C ALA A 87 -4.73 11.19 6.85
N LEU A 88 -4.66 10.32 5.84
CA LEU A 88 -3.65 9.26 5.80
C LEU A 88 -2.24 9.84 5.61
N HIS A 89 -2.11 10.85 4.77
CA HIS A 89 -0.84 11.56 4.60
C HIS A 89 -0.39 12.18 5.94
N ALA A 90 -1.29 12.82 6.66
CA ALA A 90 -0.98 13.40 7.97
C ALA A 90 -0.52 12.34 8.97
N SER A 91 -1.15 11.17 8.95
CA SER A 91 -0.74 10.03 9.79
C SER A 91 0.70 9.58 9.47
N CYS A 92 1.02 9.48 8.18
CA CYS A 92 2.37 9.11 7.73
C CYS A 92 3.41 10.15 8.17
N VAL A 93 3.12 11.43 8.01
CA VAL A 93 4.02 12.51 8.40
C VAL A 93 4.23 12.51 9.92
N SER A 94 3.16 12.35 10.71
CA SER A 94 3.26 12.30 12.18
C SER A 94 4.12 11.14 12.65
N TYR A 95 4.03 10.01 11.98
CA TYR A 95 4.85 8.83 12.31
C TYR A 95 6.32 9.02 11.94
N GLY A 96 6.60 9.90 10.99
CA GLY A 96 7.95 10.09 10.47
C GLY A 96 8.28 9.15 9.31
N ALA A 97 7.27 8.66 8.60
CA ALA A 97 7.47 7.80 7.44
C ALA A 97 8.13 8.59 6.30
N ARG A 98 8.88 7.89 5.46
CA ARG A 98 9.54 8.52 4.31
C ARG A 98 8.55 8.71 3.17
N ILE A 99 8.31 9.95 2.78
CA ILE A 99 7.45 10.28 1.64
C ILE A 99 8.31 10.24 0.37
N PHE A 100 7.96 9.33 -0.54
CA PHE A 100 8.67 9.18 -1.82
C PHE A 100 8.14 10.15 -2.87
N LEU A 101 6.82 10.32 -2.95
CA LEU A 101 6.17 11.27 -3.83
C LEU A 101 5.26 12.15 -2.96
N ALA A 102 5.50 13.47 -3.00
CA ALA A 102 4.67 14.43 -2.29
C ALA A 102 3.23 14.39 -2.81
N MET A 103 2.28 14.79 -1.95
CA MET A 103 0.87 14.87 -2.34
C MET A 103 0.72 15.65 -3.64
N GLU A 104 0.01 15.08 -4.61
CA GLU A 104 -0.27 15.72 -5.89
C GLU A 104 -1.67 15.39 -6.38
N GLU A 105 -2.18 16.21 -7.25
CA GLU A 105 -3.35 15.91 -8.04
C GLU A 105 -2.89 15.53 -9.44
N LYS A 106 -3.37 14.40 -9.94
CA LYS A 106 -2.97 13.87 -11.25
C LYS A 106 -4.19 13.38 -12.01
N TRP A 107 -4.21 13.68 -13.30
CA TRP A 107 -5.27 13.22 -14.19
C TRP A 107 -4.67 12.30 -15.23
N TYR A 108 -5.10 11.05 -15.22
CA TYR A 108 -4.59 10.00 -16.11
C TYR A 108 -5.57 9.76 -17.24
N ARG A 109 -5.07 9.67 -18.46
CA ARG A 109 -5.92 9.42 -19.61
C ARG A 109 -6.34 7.95 -19.65
N ARG A 110 -7.65 7.73 -19.83
CA ARG A 110 -8.22 6.44 -20.12
C ARG A 110 -9.21 6.63 -21.28
N ASP A 111 -8.79 6.27 -22.50
CA ASP A 111 -9.55 6.49 -23.73
C ASP A 111 -9.89 7.99 -23.91
N ALA A 112 -11.16 8.34 -23.96
CA ALA A 112 -11.61 9.73 -24.10
C ALA A 112 -11.80 10.47 -22.76
N LEU A 113 -11.44 9.81 -21.66
CA LEU A 113 -11.63 10.34 -20.31
C LEU A 113 -10.30 10.60 -19.61
N LEU A 114 -10.35 11.51 -18.64
CA LEU A 114 -9.29 11.70 -17.65
C LEU A 114 -9.82 11.22 -16.30
N LEU A 115 -9.05 10.35 -15.65
CA LEU A 115 -9.33 9.88 -14.30
C LEU A 115 -8.51 10.69 -13.33
N GLY A 116 -9.17 11.40 -12.41
CA GLY A 116 -8.48 12.24 -11.44
C GLY A 116 -8.20 11.51 -10.15
N VAL A 117 -7.00 11.71 -9.63
CA VAL A 117 -6.60 11.20 -8.32
C VAL A 117 -5.85 12.26 -7.55
N ARG A 118 -6.01 12.22 -6.24
CA ARG A 118 -5.16 12.91 -5.29
C ARG A 118 -4.34 11.84 -4.61
N GLN A 119 -3.02 11.90 -4.73
CA GLN A 119 -2.18 10.77 -4.34
C GLN A 119 -0.85 11.20 -3.75
N PHE A 120 -0.27 10.32 -2.96
CA PHE A 120 1.13 10.40 -2.53
C PHE A 120 1.70 8.98 -2.45
N ILE A 121 3.02 8.88 -2.41
CA ILE A 121 3.69 7.59 -2.24
C ILE A 121 4.53 7.64 -0.97
N VAL A 122 4.35 6.64 -0.12
CA VAL A 122 5.14 6.46 1.11
C VAL A 122 5.92 5.15 1.01
N LEU A 123 7.11 5.15 1.58
CA LEU A 123 7.90 3.93 1.75
C LEU A 123 7.51 3.28 3.07
N ASP A 124 7.24 1.97 3.02
CA ASP A 124 7.08 1.22 4.27
C ASP A 124 8.45 1.00 4.94
N PRO A 125 8.54 0.38 6.13
CA PRO A 125 9.83 0.21 6.81
C PRO A 125 10.90 -0.49 6.00
N ASP A 126 10.53 -1.34 5.04
CA ASP A 126 11.47 -2.08 4.19
C ASP A 126 11.66 -1.48 2.80
N GLY A 127 11.01 -0.35 2.52
CA GLY A 127 11.15 0.31 1.24
C GLY A 127 10.22 -0.21 0.16
N TYR A 128 9.08 -0.82 0.53
CA TYR A 128 8.00 -1.05 -0.43
C TYR A 128 7.25 0.24 -0.67
N LEU A 129 6.94 0.52 -1.93
CA LEU A 129 6.26 1.76 -2.33
C LEU A 129 4.75 1.57 -2.26
N LEU A 130 4.10 2.36 -1.42
CA LEU A 130 2.65 2.34 -1.26
C LEU A 130 2.10 3.65 -1.81
N ARG A 131 1.32 3.55 -2.89
CA ARG A 131 0.69 4.71 -3.53
C ARG A 131 -0.74 4.81 -3.05
N LEU A 132 -0.99 5.79 -2.19
CA LEU A 132 -2.31 6.02 -1.59
C LEU A 132 -3.03 7.02 -2.47
N SER A 133 -4.22 6.67 -2.96
CA SER A 133 -4.94 7.49 -3.90
C SER A 133 -6.41 7.66 -3.52
N GLN A 134 -6.89 8.87 -3.70
CA GLN A 134 -8.30 9.20 -3.56
C GLN A 134 -8.83 9.61 -4.91
N SER A 135 -9.96 9.02 -5.32
CA SER A 135 -10.57 9.36 -6.61
C SER A 135 -11.15 10.78 -6.58
N LEU A 136 -10.88 11.55 -7.61
CA LEU A 136 -11.46 12.88 -7.82
C LEU A 136 -12.53 12.86 -8.92
N GLY A 137 -12.88 11.68 -9.43
CA GLY A 137 -13.85 11.54 -10.50
C GLY A 137 -13.23 11.55 -11.88
N THR A 138 -14.04 11.88 -12.87
CA THR A 138 -13.63 11.83 -14.27
C THR A 138 -13.93 13.15 -14.98
N ARG A 139 -13.16 13.43 -16.03
CA ARG A 139 -13.36 14.57 -16.94
C ARG A 139 -13.22 14.07 -18.36
N ALA A 140 -13.83 14.79 -19.31
CA ALA A 140 -13.53 14.60 -20.71
C ALA A 140 -12.08 15.06 -20.99
N VAL A 141 -11.46 14.51 -22.03
CA VAL A 141 -10.10 14.91 -22.43
C VAL A 141 -10.03 16.43 -22.71
N SER A 142 -11.16 17.07 -23.09
CA SER A 142 -11.28 18.51 -23.22
C SER A 142 -11.10 19.29 -21.91
N GLY A 143 -11.06 18.57 -20.75
CA GLY A 143 -10.92 19.18 -19.43
C GLY A 143 -12.23 19.55 -18.75
N GLU A 144 -13.38 19.32 -19.39
CA GLU A 144 -14.67 19.62 -18.78
C GLU A 144 -15.15 18.45 -17.91
N PRO A 145 -15.74 18.74 -16.70
CA PRO A 145 -16.29 17.69 -15.86
C PRO A 145 -17.41 16.96 -16.57
N LEU A 146 -17.47 15.64 -16.37
CA LEU A 146 -18.60 14.84 -16.86
C LEU A 146 -19.76 14.98 -15.90
N ASN A 147 -20.94 15.25 -16.46
CA ASN A 147 -22.18 15.26 -15.69
C ASN A 147 -22.63 13.80 -15.54
N GLY A 148 -22.62 13.28 -14.32
CA GLY A 148 -23.01 11.90 -14.09
C GLY A 148 -23.52 11.20 -13.25
#